data_2e1892c3694b692d5440c870b05f8a87
#
_entry.id   2e1892c3694b692d5440c870b05f8a87
#
_cell.length_a   1.000
_cell.length_b   1.000
_cell.length_c   1.000
_cell.angle_alpha   90.00
_cell.angle_beta   90.00
_cell.angle_gamma   90.00
#
_symmetry.space_group_name_H-M   'P 1'
#
loop_
_entity.id
_entity.type
_entity.pdbx_description
1 polymer ?
#
loop_
_entity_poly.entity_id
_entity_poly.type
_entity_poly.pdbx_seq_one_letter_code
_entity_poly.pdbx_strand_id
1 'polypeptide(L)'
;MPSLVSTIREDFRCKARWCYGDASRRSRLKAMLTDGACATILYRLMQWSRRRRLVPLELLFNKLNAALCHCVIGRGAEFGPGLVLIHSNGVVINGAVRGGARVHLEHQVTIGAERGDVPLLGDDIFVGAGARILGAVTIGDGAKVGANAVVLCDVPAGHTAVGVPAVVKAPRLAGDQRREAA
;
A
#
# COMPACT_ATOMS: atom_id res chain seq x y z
N MET A 1 12.27 17.19 -2.94
CA MET A 1 11.27 16.24 -2.44
C MET A 1 9.91 16.91 -2.46
N PRO A 2 8.82 16.21 -2.78
CA PRO A 2 7.48 16.79 -2.77
C PRO A 2 7.09 17.27 -1.37
N SER A 3 6.28 18.34 -1.30
CA SER A 3 5.78 18.86 -0.03
C SER A 3 4.75 17.89 0.58
N LEU A 4 4.51 17.99 1.91
CA LEU A 4 3.47 17.20 2.58
C LEU A 4 2.11 17.35 1.88
N VAL A 5 1.73 18.59 1.57
CA VAL A 5 0.45 18.91 0.92
C VAL A 5 0.35 18.30 -0.48
N SER A 6 1.43 18.39 -1.28
CA SER A 6 1.44 17.78 -2.62
C SER A 6 1.37 16.25 -2.57
N THR A 7 2.02 15.63 -1.59
CA THR A 7 1.98 14.17 -1.39
C THR A 7 0.57 13.71 -1.00
N ILE A 8 -0.05 14.33 0.00
CA ILE A 8 -1.43 14.03 0.41
C ILE A 8 -2.41 14.25 -0.75
N ARG A 9 -2.23 15.33 -1.52
CA ARG A 9 -3.08 15.59 -2.69
C ARG A 9 -2.98 14.47 -3.73
N GLU A 10 -1.80 13.93 -3.97
CA GLU A 10 -1.60 12.82 -4.90
C GLU A 10 -2.19 11.51 -4.37
N ASP A 11 -2.05 11.22 -3.06
CA ASP A 11 -2.67 10.05 -2.44
C ASP A 11 -4.19 10.07 -2.65
N PHE A 12 -4.85 11.19 -2.38
CA PHE A 12 -6.30 11.32 -2.58
C PHE A 12 -6.72 11.38 -4.06
N ARG A 13 -5.84 11.84 -4.94
CA ARG A 13 -6.06 11.76 -6.38
C ARG A 13 -6.07 10.30 -6.86
N CYS A 14 -5.10 9.51 -6.42
CA CYS A 14 -5.04 8.07 -6.73
C CYS A 14 -6.23 7.33 -6.11
N LYS A 15 -6.56 7.61 -4.85
CA LYS A 15 -7.72 7.00 -4.18
C LYS A 15 -9.04 7.34 -4.88
N ALA A 16 -9.23 8.59 -5.31
CA ALA A 16 -10.42 8.99 -6.05
C ALA A 16 -10.56 8.25 -7.38
N ARG A 17 -9.46 8.14 -8.14
CA ARG A 17 -9.46 7.34 -9.38
C ARG A 17 -9.82 5.89 -9.12
N TRP A 18 -9.26 5.29 -8.07
CA TRP A 18 -9.54 3.91 -7.71
C TRP A 18 -11.01 3.71 -7.33
N CYS A 19 -11.55 4.55 -6.45
CA CYS A 19 -12.90 4.36 -5.91
C CYS A 19 -14.03 4.83 -6.85
N TYR A 20 -13.76 5.84 -7.71
CA TYR A 20 -14.80 6.54 -8.47
C TYR A 20 -14.51 6.65 -9.97
N GLY A 21 -13.39 6.11 -10.45
CA GLY A 21 -12.97 6.15 -11.83
C GLY A 21 -12.42 7.50 -12.32
N ASP A 22 -12.53 8.57 -11.52
CA ASP A 22 -12.05 9.90 -11.86
C ASP A 22 -11.32 10.58 -10.69
N ALA A 23 -10.64 11.71 -10.96
CA ALA A 23 -9.94 12.51 -9.96
C ALA A 23 -10.49 13.94 -9.89
N SER A 24 -11.79 14.14 -10.15
CA SER A 24 -12.45 15.44 -10.01
C SER A 24 -12.35 15.96 -8.57
N ARG A 25 -12.58 17.26 -8.39
CA ARG A 25 -12.61 17.85 -7.05
C ARG A 25 -13.64 17.16 -6.14
N ARG A 26 -14.81 16.81 -6.71
CA ARG A 26 -15.90 16.13 -5.99
C ARG A 26 -15.46 14.72 -5.55
N SER A 27 -14.87 13.94 -6.44
CA SER A 27 -14.42 12.56 -6.16
C SER A 27 -13.28 12.56 -5.13
N ARG A 28 -12.36 13.53 -5.19
CA ARG A 28 -11.31 13.67 -4.16
C ARG A 28 -11.88 14.02 -2.78
N LEU A 29 -12.86 14.91 -2.70
CA LEU A 29 -13.54 15.23 -1.43
C LEU A 29 -14.26 14.01 -0.87
N LYS A 30 -14.96 13.24 -1.72
CA LYS A 30 -15.57 11.98 -1.29
C LYS A 30 -14.52 10.99 -0.78
N ALA A 31 -13.40 10.82 -1.48
CA ALA A 31 -12.32 9.92 -1.09
C ALA A 31 -11.71 10.29 0.28
N MET A 32 -11.72 11.55 0.67
CA MET A 32 -11.28 12.01 2.01
C MET A 32 -12.22 11.58 3.14
N LEU A 33 -13.45 11.22 2.83
CA LEU A 33 -14.46 10.76 3.79
C LEU A 33 -14.60 9.23 3.84
N THR A 34 -13.82 8.52 3.03
CA THR A 34 -13.84 7.05 3.00
C THR A 34 -12.85 6.45 4.00
N ASP A 35 -13.02 5.14 4.29
CA ASP A 35 -12.06 4.38 5.08
C ASP A 35 -10.63 4.52 4.56
N GLY A 36 -9.66 4.41 5.47
CA GLY A 36 -8.25 4.56 5.17
C GLY A 36 -7.79 6.00 4.92
N ALA A 37 -8.71 6.98 4.76
CA ALA A 37 -8.33 8.37 4.57
C ALA A 37 -7.60 8.94 5.79
N CYS A 38 -8.16 8.74 6.98
CA CYS A 38 -7.53 9.16 8.23
C CYS A 38 -6.16 8.50 8.41
N ALA A 39 -6.07 7.18 8.17
CA ALA A 39 -4.81 6.44 8.27
C ALA A 39 -3.74 6.98 7.32
N THR A 40 -4.10 7.31 6.09
CA THR A 40 -3.20 7.91 5.11
C THR A 40 -2.68 9.27 5.59
N ILE A 41 -3.56 10.14 6.09
CA ILE A 41 -3.19 11.46 6.60
C ILE A 41 -2.24 11.33 7.79
N LEU A 42 -2.59 10.51 8.78
CA LEU A 42 -1.76 10.29 9.98
C LEU A 42 -0.40 9.72 9.62
N TYR A 43 -0.34 8.79 8.67
CA TYR A 43 0.92 8.25 8.17
C TYR A 43 1.78 9.34 7.49
N ARG A 44 1.21 10.20 6.66
CA ARG A 44 1.95 11.29 6.01
C ARG A 44 2.44 12.34 7.00
N LEU A 45 1.64 12.65 8.02
CA LEU A 45 2.07 13.52 9.13
C LEU A 45 3.21 12.89 9.93
N MET A 46 3.17 11.59 10.18
CA MET A 46 4.25 10.84 10.82
C MET A 46 5.54 10.92 9.98
N GLN A 47 5.48 10.64 8.67
CA GLN A 47 6.64 10.77 7.78
C GLN A 47 7.21 12.21 7.76
N TRP A 48 6.34 13.21 7.70
CA TRP A 48 6.75 14.61 7.73
C TRP A 48 7.44 14.96 9.04
N SER A 49 6.89 14.56 10.19
CA SER A 49 7.47 14.77 11.51
C SER A 49 8.85 14.11 11.63
N ARG A 50 8.99 12.87 11.14
CA ARG A 50 10.25 12.15 11.11
C ARG A 50 11.33 12.90 10.33
N ARG A 51 10.99 13.40 9.12
CA ARG A 51 11.92 14.18 8.27
C ARG A 51 12.34 15.49 8.93
N ARG A 52 11.50 16.06 9.79
CA ARG A 52 11.80 17.26 10.59
C ARG A 52 12.45 16.94 11.93
N ARG A 53 12.70 15.68 12.24
CA ARG A 53 13.24 15.18 13.52
C ARG A 53 12.36 15.55 14.73
N LEU A 54 11.05 15.71 14.51
CA LEU A 54 10.05 16.02 15.55
C LEU A 54 9.54 14.70 16.17
N VAL A 55 10.41 14.04 16.94
CA VAL A 55 10.15 12.70 17.50
C VAL A 55 8.83 12.60 18.29
N PRO A 56 8.45 13.57 19.15
CA PRO A 56 7.19 13.49 19.88
C PRO A 56 5.96 13.46 18.95
N LEU A 57 5.95 14.28 17.87
CA LEU A 57 4.86 14.29 16.89
C LEU A 57 4.85 13.02 16.05
N GLU A 58 6.01 12.52 15.66
CA GLU A 58 6.13 11.23 14.96
C GLU A 58 5.48 10.10 15.78
N LEU A 59 5.80 10.01 17.08
CA LEU A 59 5.22 9.02 17.97
C LEU A 59 3.73 9.21 18.16
N LEU A 60 3.27 10.45 18.32
CA LEU A 60 1.85 10.78 18.46
C LEU A 60 1.05 10.30 17.24
N PHE A 61 1.46 10.66 16.04
CA PHE A 61 0.76 10.27 14.82
C PHE A 61 0.80 8.76 14.58
N ASN A 62 1.89 8.09 14.92
CA ASN A 62 1.99 6.63 14.86
C ASN A 62 0.98 5.96 15.81
N LYS A 63 0.89 6.43 17.04
CA LYS A 63 -0.04 5.89 18.04
C LYS A 63 -1.49 6.19 17.72
N LEU A 64 -1.79 7.40 17.22
CA LEU A 64 -3.13 7.75 16.76
C LEU A 64 -3.57 6.86 15.58
N ASN A 65 -2.66 6.57 14.65
CA ASN A 65 -2.98 5.69 13.52
C ASN A 65 -3.32 4.26 13.99
N ALA A 66 -2.55 3.72 14.94
CA ALA A 66 -2.84 2.42 15.52
C ALA A 66 -4.16 2.40 16.29
N ALA A 67 -4.43 3.44 17.11
CA ALA A 67 -5.58 3.48 18.00
C ALA A 67 -6.91 3.80 17.27
N LEU A 68 -6.90 4.75 16.34
CA LEU A 68 -8.11 5.24 15.68
C LEU A 68 -8.42 4.52 14.36
N CYS A 69 -7.38 4.09 13.65
CA CYS A 69 -7.52 3.50 12.32
C CYS A 69 -7.21 2.00 12.29
N HIS A 70 -6.83 1.39 13.43
CA HIS A 70 -6.38 0.00 13.51
C HIS A 70 -5.31 -0.33 12.46
N CYS A 71 -4.43 0.65 12.18
CA CYS A 71 -3.41 0.60 11.13
C CYS A 71 -2.04 0.82 11.75
N VAL A 72 -1.19 -0.19 11.69
CA VAL A 72 0.16 -0.15 12.25
C VAL A 72 1.18 -0.04 11.13
N ILE A 73 1.62 1.17 10.83
CA ILE A 73 2.72 1.41 9.90
C ILE A 73 3.95 1.81 10.70
N GLY A 74 5.00 1.01 10.59
CA GLY A 74 6.25 1.25 11.31
C GLY A 74 6.84 2.63 10.96
N ARG A 75 7.38 3.32 11.96
CA ARG A 75 7.80 4.72 11.86
C ARG A 75 8.81 5.00 10.74
N GLY A 76 9.66 4.02 10.42
CA GLY A 76 10.66 4.14 9.36
C GLY A 76 10.18 3.71 7.98
N ALA A 77 8.97 3.16 7.84
CA ALA A 77 8.45 2.75 6.55
C ALA A 77 8.28 3.95 5.60
N GLU A 78 8.69 3.78 4.36
CA GLU A 78 8.62 4.84 3.35
C GLU A 78 7.88 4.37 2.11
N PHE A 79 6.86 5.13 1.71
CA PHE A 79 6.12 4.97 0.47
C PHE A 79 6.13 6.27 -0.33
N GLY A 80 6.27 6.12 -1.63
CA GLY A 80 6.17 7.21 -2.59
C GLY A 80 4.78 7.87 -2.61
N PRO A 81 4.59 8.93 -3.42
CA PRO A 81 3.28 9.58 -3.59
C PRO A 81 2.26 8.63 -4.21
N GLY A 82 0.98 8.81 -3.89
CA GLY A 82 -0.10 7.99 -4.40
C GLY A 82 -0.35 6.71 -3.60
N LEU A 83 0.10 6.63 -2.34
CA LEU A 83 -0.29 5.55 -1.44
C LEU A 83 -1.80 5.57 -1.21
N VAL A 84 -2.46 4.46 -1.49
CA VAL A 84 -3.89 4.27 -1.26
C VAL A 84 -4.09 3.17 -0.23
N LEU A 85 -4.54 3.54 0.96
CA LEU A 85 -5.15 2.61 1.90
C LEU A 85 -6.65 2.57 1.57
N ILE A 86 -7.10 1.50 0.90
CA ILE A 86 -8.50 1.36 0.47
C ILE A 86 -9.36 1.22 1.72
N HIS A 87 -9.02 0.26 2.56
CA HIS A 87 -9.45 0.12 3.94
C HIS A 87 -8.23 -0.05 4.83
N SER A 88 -8.19 0.61 6.00
CA SER A 88 -6.98 0.61 6.84
C SER A 88 -6.98 -0.45 7.94
N ASN A 89 -8.13 -1.05 8.23
CA ASN A 89 -8.26 -1.97 9.36
C ASN A 89 -7.36 -3.20 9.22
N GLY A 90 -6.53 -3.45 10.23
CA GLY A 90 -5.63 -4.60 10.29
C GLY A 90 -4.41 -4.53 9.36
N VAL A 91 -4.13 -3.38 8.75
CA VAL A 91 -2.89 -3.18 7.97
C VAL A 91 -1.70 -3.09 8.94
N VAL A 92 -0.70 -3.93 8.70
CA VAL A 92 0.54 -3.97 9.51
C VAL A 92 1.75 -3.93 8.56
N ILE A 93 2.57 -2.89 8.69
CA ILE A 93 3.75 -2.69 7.84
C ILE A 93 5.00 -2.50 8.71
N ASN A 94 6.04 -3.30 8.46
CA ASN A 94 7.32 -3.17 9.15
C ASN A 94 8.00 -1.82 8.84
N GLY A 95 8.68 -1.26 9.83
CA GLY A 95 9.32 0.06 9.73
C GLY A 95 10.50 0.16 8.74
N ALA A 96 11.06 -0.93 8.30
CA ALA A 96 12.14 -0.93 7.31
C ALA A 96 11.63 -1.06 5.86
N VAL A 97 10.33 -1.30 5.65
CA VAL A 97 9.73 -1.46 4.31
C VAL A 97 9.89 -0.18 3.48
N ARG A 98 10.21 -0.38 2.21
CA ARG A 98 10.24 0.65 1.18
C ARG A 98 9.27 0.30 0.07
N GLY A 99 8.40 1.23 -0.26
CA GLY A 99 7.46 1.12 -1.36
C GLY A 99 7.57 2.31 -2.31
N GLY A 100 7.40 2.05 -3.58
CA GLY A 100 7.38 3.05 -4.63
C GLY A 100 6.12 3.92 -4.59
N ALA A 101 5.83 4.56 -5.72
CA ALA A 101 4.64 5.37 -5.91
C ALA A 101 3.40 4.52 -6.26
N ARG A 102 2.21 5.02 -5.98
CA ARG A 102 0.93 4.41 -6.37
C ARG A 102 0.76 2.96 -5.88
N VAL A 103 1.16 2.73 -4.62
CA VAL A 103 0.93 1.45 -3.94
C VAL A 103 -0.47 1.45 -3.34
N HIS A 104 -1.28 0.46 -3.70
CA HIS A 104 -2.65 0.29 -3.23
C HIS A 104 -2.74 -0.92 -2.31
N LEU A 105 -3.19 -0.70 -1.08
CA LEU A 105 -3.30 -1.73 -0.04
C LEU A 105 -4.75 -1.85 0.42
N GLU A 106 -5.24 -3.08 0.43
CA GLU A 106 -6.51 -3.44 1.05
C GLU A 106 -6.34 -3.69 2.57
N HIS A 107 -7.45 -3.95 3.25
CA HIS A 107 -7.44 -4.27 4.68
C HIS A 107 -6.69 -5.58 5.01
N GLN A 108 -6.25 -5.70 6.27
CA GLN A 108 -5.57 -6.87 6.81
C GLN A 108 -4.28 -7.27 6.06
N VAL A 109 -3.72 -6.37 5.26
CA VAL A 109 -2.43 -6.59 4.59
C VAL A 109 -1.31 -6.55 5.60
N THR A 110 -0.42 -7.54 5.54
CA THR A 110 0.82 -7.55 6.33
C THR A 110 2.02 -7.47 5.39
N ILE A 111 2.91 -6.49 5.60
CA ILE A 111 4.21 -6.39 4.94
C ILE A 111 5.27 -6.45 6.04
N GLY A 112 5.85 -7.63 6.22
CA GLY A 112 6.62 -7.98 7.41
C GLY A 112 8.06 -8.37 7.13
N ALA A 113 8.91 -8.19 8.15
CA ALA A 113 10.26 -8.73 8.15
C ALA A 113 10.26 -10.22 8.47
N GLU A 114 11.18 -10.95 7.87
CA GLU A 114 11.57 -12.27 8.32
C GLU A 114 13.07 -12.29 8.56
N ARG A 115 13.50 -12.67 9.78
CA ARG A 115 14.92 -12.73 10.20
C ARG A 115 15.71 -11.44 9.95
N GLY A 116 15.04 -10.29 9.91
CA GLY A 116 15.66 -8.99 9.66
C GLY A 116 15.54 -8.49 8.22
N ASP A 117 15.25 -9.37 7.28
CA ASP A 117 15.01 -9.03 5.88
C ASP A 117 13.60 -8.51 5.66
N VAL A 118 13.44 -7.54 4.79
CA VAL A 118 12.15 -6.85 4.56
C VAL A 118 11.82 -6.77 3.08
N PRO A 119 10.52 -6.78 2.75
CA PRO A 119 10.08 -6.62 1.36
C PRO A 119 10.41 -5.24 0.79
N LEU A 120 10.73 -5.23 -0.52
CA LEU A 120 10.84 -4.04 -1.34
C LEU A 120 9.70 -4.03 -2.37
N LEU A 121 8.94 -2.94 -2.45
CA LEU A 121 7.85 -2.79 -3.40
C LEU A 121 8.19 -1.71 -4.43
N GLY A 122 7.96 -2.01 -5.69
CA GLY A 122 8.06 -1.04 -6.79
C GLY A 122 6.86 -0.09 -6.87
N ASP A 123 6.69 0.49 -8.06
CA ASP A 123 5.59 1.39 -8.40
C ASP A 123 4.34 0.64 -8.86
N ASP A 124 3.16 1.27 -8.74
CA ASP A 124 1.89 0.77 -9.28
C ASP A 124 1.46 -0.62 -8.74
N ILE A 125 1.79 -0.91 -7.50
CA ILE A 125 1.50 -2.19 -6.85
C ILE A 125 0.06 -2.23 -6.33
N PHE A 126 -0.60 -3.37 -6.51
CA PHE A 126 -1.86 -3.68 -5.84
C PHE A 126 -1.71 -4.87 -4.90
N VAL A 127 -2.13 -4.72 -3.66
CA VAL A 127 -2.11 -5.78 -2.64
C VAL A 127 -3.53 -6.03 -2.13
N GLY A 128 -4.05 -7.20 -2.44
CA GLY A 128 -5.40 -7.64 -2.06
C GLY A 128 -5.56 -7.89 -0.57
N ALA A 129 -6.82 -7.91 -0.13
CA ALA A 129 -7.20 -8.06 1.27
C ALA A 129 -6.59 -9.31 1.92
N GLY A 130 -6.08 -9.16 3.14
CA GLY A 130 -5.51 -10.26 3.91
C GLY A 130 -4.17 -10.81 3.39
N ALA A 131 -3.60 -10.23 2.33
CA ALA A 131 -2.32 -10.70 1.77
C ALA A 131 -1.15 -10.45 2.74
N ARG A 132 -0.19 -11.35 2.72
CA ARG A 132 1.04 -11.28 3.53
C ARG A 132 2.25 -11.33 2.61
N ILE A 133 3.13 -10.35 2.73
CA ILE A 133 4.38 -10.24 2.00
C ILE A 133 5.50 -10.26 3.04
N LEU A 134 6.34 -11.29 3.05
CA LEU A 134 7.24 -11.54 4.15
C LEU A 134 8.68 -11.81 3.66
N GLY A 135 9.67 -11.31 4.39
CA GLY A 135 11.09 -11.58 4.16
C GLY A 135 11.71 -10.75 3.03
N ALA A 136 12.85 -11.19 2.55
CA ALA A 136 13.66 -10.55 1.50
C ALA A 136 13.04 -10.76 0.11
N VAL A 137 11.85 -10.22 -0.14
CA VAL A 137 11.17 -10.36 -1.43
C VAL A 137 11.04 -9.01 -2.14
N THR A 138 11.16 -9.04 -3.46
CA THR A 138 10.94 -7.86 -4.32
C THR A 138 9.63 -8.01 -5.08
N ILE A 139 8.76 -7.02 -4.96
CA ILE A 139 7.52 -6.91 -5.72
C ILE A 139 7.76 -5.87 -6.82
N GLY A 140 7.89 -6.34 -8.07
CA GLY A 140 8.20 -5.50 -9.22
C GLY A 140 7.06 -4.58 -9.64
N ASP A 141 7.38 -3.53 -10.42
CA ASP A 141 6.42 -2.51 -10.85
C ASP A 141 5.18 -3.10 -11.53
N GLY A 142 4.01 -2.58 -11.20
CA GLY A 142 2.74 -3.04 -11.75
C GLY A 142 2.31 -4.44 -11.30
N ALA A 143 3.05 -5.08 -10.39
CA ALA A 143 2.69 -6.40 -9.89
C ALA A 143 1.45 -6.35 -9.00
N LYS A 144 0.76 -7.48 -8.92
CA LYS A 144 -0.45 -7.65 -8.11
C LYS A 144 -0.29 -8.80 -7.15
N VAL A 145 -0.74 -8.61 -5.92
CA VAL A 145 -0.84 -9.67 -4.93
C VAL A 145 -2.32 -9.94 -4.67
N GLY A 146 -2.75 -11.16 -4.91
CA GLY A 146 -4.15 -11.57 -4.71
C GLY A 146 -4.55 -11.58 -3.23
N ALA A 147 -5.85 -11.54 -2.97
CA ALA A 147 -6.37 -11.61 -1.61
C ALA A 147 -5.92 -12.92 -0.92
N ASN A 148 -5.57 -12.80 0.37
CA ASN A 148 -5.07 -13.89 1.21
C ASN A 148 -3.82 -14.62 0.69
N ALA A 149 -3.11 -14.07 -0.29
CA ALA A 149 -1.86 -14.66 -0.77
C ALA A 149 -0.74 -14.51 0.28
N VAL A 150 0.10 -15.53 0.40
CA VAL A 150 1.31 -15.48 1.25
C VAL A 150 2.53 -15.51 0.34
N VAL A 151 3.12 -14.32 0.13
CA VAL A 151 4.24 -14.11 -0.79
C VAL A 151 5.56 -14.27 -0.05
N LEU A 152 6.33 -15.27 -0.45
CA LEU A 152 7.64 -15.63 0.11
C LEU A 152 8.73 -15.67 -0.97
N CYS A 153 8.45 -15.23 -2.19
CA CYS A 153 9.39 -15.15 -3.30
C CYS A 153 9.17 -13.87 -4.10
N ASP A 154 10.12 -13.50 -4.93
CA ASP A 154 10.03 -12.34 -5.78
C ASP A 154 8.87 -12.43 -6.77
N VAL A 155 8.21 -11.30 -7.00
CA VAL A 155 7.14 -11.16 -7.99
C VAL A 155 7.62 -10.21 -9.08
N PRO A 156 7.90 -10.70 -10.30
CA PRO A 156 8.37 -9.85 -11.38
C PRO A 156 7.37 -8.77 -11.77
N ALA A 157 7.84 -7.71 -12.42
CA ALA A 157 6.99 -6.61 -12.87
C ALA A 157 5.80 -7.10 -13.71
N GLY A 158 4.62 -6.54 -13.44
CA GLY A 158 3.36 -6.87 -14.11
C GLY A 158 2.77 -8.25 -13.79
N HIS A 159 3.46 -9.10 -12.99
CA HIS A 159 2.98 -10.43 -12.63
C HIS A 159 1.98 -10.39 -11.48
N THR A 160 1.29 -11.51 -11.28
CA THR A 160 0.31 -11.66 -10.18
C THR A 160 0.71 -12.83 -9.30
N ALA A 161 0.87 -12.60 -7.99
CA ALA A 161 1.09 -13.63 -6.98
C ALA A 161 -0.24 -14.02 -6.31
N VAL A 162 -0.59 -15.31 -6.27
CA VAL A 162 -1.85 -15.80 -5.68
C VAL A 162 -1.64 -17.10 -4.94
N GLY A 163 -2.38 -17.33 -3.86
CA GLY A 163 -2.39 -18.59 -3.11
C GLY A 163 -1.47 -18.61 -1.89
N VAL A 164 -1.42 -19.76 -1.19
CA VAL A 164 -0.66 -20.00 0.05
C VAL A 164 0.06 -21.33 -0.05
N PRO A 165 1.41 -21.34 -0.20
CA PRO A 165 2.27 -20.20 -0.55
C PRO A 165 1.91 -19.65 -1.94
N ALA A 166 2.24 -18.37 -2.18
CA ALA A 166 1.86 -17.75 -3.43
C ALA A 166 2.61 -18.32 -4.64
N VAL A 167 1.87 -18.54 -5.72
CA VAL A 167 2.40 -18.89 -7.03
C VAL A 167 2.34 -17.66 -7.91
N VAL A 168 3.45 -17.35 -8.58
CA VAL A 168 3.57 -16.22 -9.49
C VAL A 168 3.04 -16.61 -10.87
N LYS A 169 2.09 -15.81 -11.38
CA LYS A 169 1.48 -15.98 -12.70
C LYS A 169 1.87 -14.82 -13.61
N ALA A 170 2.26 -15.13 -14.84
CA ALA A 170 2.52 -14.12 -15.86
C ALA A 170 1.28 -13.28 -16.18
N PRO A 171 1.44 -12.05 -16.67
CA PRO A 171 0.32 -11.25 -17.15
C PRO A 171 -0.47 -12.02 -18.22
N ARG A 172 -1.80 -12.03 -18.12
CA ARG A 172 -2.63 -12.61 -19.18
C ARG A 172 -2.46 -11.75 -20.45
N LEU A 173 -2.07 -12.40 -21.54
CA LEU A 173 -2.07 -11.74 -22.85
C LEU A 173 -3.50 -11.42 -23.25
N ALA A 174 -3.71 -10.28 -23.90
CA ALA A 174 -5.05 -9.75 -24.25
C ALA A 174 -5.93 -10.70 -25.13
N GLY A 175 -5.41 -11.85 -25.56
CA GLY A 175 -6.13 -12.86 -26.34
C GLY A 175 -6.74 -14.02 -25.54
N ASP A 176 -6.45 -14.15 -24.23
CA ASP A 176 -6.77 -15.36 -23.46
C ASP A 176 -8.16 -15.31 -22.78
N GLN A 177 -8.84 -14.16 -22.85
CA GLN A 177 -10.15 -13.96 -22.20
C GLN A 177 -11.31 -14.70 -22.88
N ARG A 178 -11.09 -15.34 -24.04
CA ARG A 178 -12.16 -16.01 -24.84
C ARG A 178 -12.28 -17.52 -24.61
N ARG A 179 -11.42 -18.14 -23.80
CA ARG A 179 -11.38 -19.61 -23.65
C ARG A 179 -12.08 -20.17 -22.41
N GLU A 180 -12.49 -19.34 -21.44
CA GLU A 180 -13.18 -19.79 -20.22
C GLU A 180 -14.71 -19.54 -20.25
N ALA A 181 -15.27 -19.02 -21.36
CA ALA A 181 -16.70 -18.77 -21.54
C ALA A 181 -17.34 -19.71 -22.58
N ALA A 182 -16.71 -20.86 -22.85
CA ALA A 182 -17.25 -21.89 -23.75
C ALA A 182 -17.48 -23.22 -23.01
#